data_05eb2adc57df17d280df8e565b1fe035
#
_entry.id   05eb2adc57df17d280df8e565b1fe035
#
_cell.length_a   1.000
_cell.length_b   1.000
_cell.length_c   1.000
_cell.angle_alpha   90.00
_cell.angle_beta   90.00
_cell.angle_gamma   90.00
#
_symmetry.space_group_name_H-M   'P 1'
#
loop_
_entity.id
_entity.type
_entity.pdbx_description
1 polymer ?
#
loop_
_entity_poly.entity_id
_entity_poly.type
_entity_poly.pdbx_seq_one_letter_code
_entity_poly.pdbx_strand_id
1 'polypeptide(L)'
;MKMRKKTIIWMAAGAVAALLLLIAGCYLAVVWNASGRTYDNTADIPHNKFGLLLATSPITPGGARNFYFDNRIKAAVELYDAGKVQFIIASGGDYTRLYKNGCDEPRAIRDSLVARGIEADRILLDYEGTRTLNSIAKAKEVYGLESLTLISQKYHNERAIYLADRYGIKAVGYNAEPSPIRRNRIKNTLREYLARVRMFLDIVTDRRPDIRKDTLREGGSR
;
A
#
# COMPACT_ATOMS: atom_id res chain seq x y z
N MET A 1 0.11 -41.22 28.80
CA MET A 1 -1.37 -41.06 28.74
C MET A 1 -1.77 -40.83 27.28
N LYS A 2 -2.36 -41.83 26.59
CA LYS A 2 -2.78 -41.70 25.16
C LYS A 2 -4.04 -40.81 25.12
N MET A 3 -3.91 -39.59 24.57
CA MET A 3 -5.09 -38.73 24.30
C MET A 3 -6.06 -39.45 23.36
N ARG A 4 -7.37 -39.39 23.67
CA ARG A 4 -8.39 -39.99 22.82
C ARG A 4 -8.45 -39.23 21.47
N LYS A 5 -8.54 -39.94 20.37
CA LYS A 5 -8.60 -39.34 18.99
C LYS A 5 -9.65 -38.21 18.90
N LYS A 6 -10.79 -38.35 19.56
CA LYS A 6 -11.85 -37.32 19.66
C LYS A 6 -11.33 -36.01 20.29
N THR A 7 -10.56 -36.09 21.38
CA THR A 7 -9.99 -34.91 22.04
C THR A 7 -9.05 -34.15 21.14
N ILE A 8 -8.20 -34.84 20.38
CA ILE A 8 -7.28 -34.23 19.40
C ILE A 8 -8.07 -33.50 18.31
N ILE A 9 -9.13 -34.12 17.78
CA ILE A 9 -9.99 -33.50 16.74
C ILE A 9 -10.64 -32.22 17.27
N TRP A 10 -11.20 -32.24 18.49
CA TRP A 10 -11.81 -31.05 19.09
C TRP A 10 -10.80 -29.94 19.38
N MET A 11 -9.60 -30.28 19.83
CA MET A 11 -8.52 -29.30 20.02
C MET A 11 -8.09 -28.69 18.68
N ALA A 12 -7.94 -29.51 17.62
CA ALA A 12 -7.60 -29.02 16.29
C ALA A 12 -8.71 -28.11 15.73
N ALA A 13 -9.97 -28.50 15.88
CA ALA A 13 -11.12 -27.68 15.47
C ALA A 13 -11.16 -26.35 16.21
N GLY A 14 -10.93 -26.36 17.53
CA GLY A 14 -10.83 -25.15 18.34
C GLY A 14 -9.69 -24.21 17.90
N ALA A 15 -8.51 -24.76 17.61
CA ALA A 15 -7.38 -24.00 17.11
C ALA A 15 -7.67 -23.35 15.74
N VAL A 16 -8.30 -24.07 14.82
CA VAL A 16 -8.73 -23.54 13.53
C VAL A 16 -9.76 -22.43 13.71
N ALA A 17 -10.76 -22.63 14.56
CA ALA A 17 -11.76 -21.60 14.86
C ALA A 17 -11.12 -20.34 15.46
N ALA A 18 -10.21 -20.47 16.41
CA ALA A 18 -9.47 -19.33 16.98
C ALA A 18 -8.64 -18.57 15.93
N LEU A 19 -7.98 -19.30 15.03
CA LEU A 19 -7.23 -18.69 13.91
C LEU A 19 -8.15 -17.90 12.96
N LEU A 20 -9.31 -18.46 12.62
CA LEU A 20 -10.28 -17.79 11.76
C LEU A 20 -10.86 -16.53 12.43
N LEU A 21 -11.15 -16.59 13.73
CA LEU A 21 -11.60 -15.44 14.51
C LEU A 21 -10.54 -14.35 14.59
N LEU A 22 -9.26 -14.72 14.76
CA LEU A 22 -8.14 -13.78 14.73
C LEU A 22 -8.04 -13.06 13.37
N ILE A 23 -8.09 -13.82 12.27
CA ILE A 23 -8.05 -13.25 10.91
C ILE A 23 -9.23 -12.31 10.70
N ALA A 24 -10.44 -12.73 11.07
CA ALA A 24 -11.63 -11.90 10.94
C ALA A 24 -11.55 -10.63 11.82
N GLY A 25 -11.07 -10.72 13.04
CA GLY A 25 -10.86 -9.58 13.94
C GLY A 25 -9.87 -8.58 13.36
N CYS A 26 -8.71 -9.04 12.87
CA CYS A 26 -7.74 -8.18 12.19
C CYS A 26 -8.35 -7.49 10.96
N TYR A 27 -9.15 -8.23 10.18
CA TYR A 27 -9.80 -7.68 8.99
C TYR A 27 -10.81 -6.58 9.37
N LEU A 28 -11.71 -6.87 10.30
CA LEU A 28 -12.75 -5.94 10.74
C LEU A 28 -12.19 -4.68 11.40
N ALA A 29 -11.13 -4.82 12.21
CA ALA A 29 -10.46 -3.68 12.84
C ALA A 29 -9.92 -2.69 11.81
N VAL A 30 -9.31 -3.18 10.72
CA VAL A 30 -8.78 -2.34 9.64
C VAL A 30 -9.91 -1.68 8.85
N VAL A 31 -10.94 -2.44 8.47
CA VAL A 31 -12.08 -1.91 7.70
C VAL A 31 -12.83 -0.84 8.49
N TRP A 32 -13.09 -1.11 9.76
CA TRP A 32 -13.77 -0.15 10.62
C TRP A 32 -12.95 1.12 10.83
N ASN A 33 -11.67 0.99 11.11
CA ASN A 33 -10.78 2.14 11.27
C ASN A 33 -10.76 3.02 10.02
N ALA A 34 -10.74 2.44 8.81
CA ALA A 34 -10.72 3.18 7.56
C ALA A 34 -12.11 3.63 7.06
N SER A 35 -13.17 3.32 7.79
CA SER A 35 -14.54 3.66 7.39
C SER A 35 -14.72 5.16 7.20
N GLY A 36 -15.34 5.58 6.08
CA GLY A 36 -15.54 6.98 5.73
C GLY A 36 -14.28 7.73 5.29
N ARG A 37 -13.13 7.03 5.15
CA ARG A 37 -11.86 7.65 4.76
C ARG A 37 -11.29 7.12 3.44
N THR A 38 -12.05 6.34 2.69
CA THR A 38 -11.68 5.90 1.33
C THR A 38 -12.69 6.43 0.33
N TYR A 39 -12.21 6.92 -0.82
CA TYR A 39 -12.99 7.64 -1.82
C TYR A 39 -12.76 7.02 -3.20
N ASP A 40 -13.83 7.01 -4.02
CA ASP A 40 -13.83 6.45 -5.37
C ASP A 40 -13.90 7.55 -6.45
N ASN A 41 -14.12 8.80 -6.05
CA ASN A 41 -14.16 9.94 -6.97
C ASN A 41 -13.42 11.15 -6.40
N THR A 42 -12.99 12.04 -7.26
CA THR A 42 -12.21 13.24 -6.89
C THR A 42 -13.07 14.35 -6.28
N ALA A 43 -14.38 14.35 -6.48
CA ALA A 43 -15.25 15.40 -5.95
C ALA A 43 -15.32 15.35 -4.41
N ASP A 44 -15.42 14.13 -3.86
CA ASP A 44 -15.67 13.90 -2.44
C ASP A 44 -14.39 13.88 -1.59
N ILE A 45 -13.23 13.56 -2.19
CA ILE A 45 -11.97 13.43 -1.43
C ILE A 45 -11.44 14.82 -1.01
N PRO A 46 -11.03 15.00 0.26
CA PRO A 46 -10.41 16.23 0.70
C PRO A 46 -9.06 16.46 0.02
N HIS A 47 -8.66 17.72 -0.11
CA HIS A 47 -7.35 18.12 -0.59
C HIS A 47 -6.25 17.77 0.41
N ASN A 48 -5.14 17.23 -0.08
CA ASN A 48 -3.87 17.07 0.63
C ASN A 48 -2.72 17.53 -0.26
N LYS A 49 -1.69 18.13 0.33
CA LYS A 49 -0.52 18.55 -0.44
C LYS A 49 0.21 17.39 -1.11
N PHE A 50 0.27 16.22 -0.44
CA PHE A 50 1.00 15.05 -0.90
C PHE A 50 0.07 13.86 -1.14
N GLY A 51 0.24 13.21 -2.29
CA GLY A 51 -0.28 11.88 -2.61
C GLY A 51 0.83 10.84 -2.47
N LEU A 52 0.62 9.81 -1.65
CA LEU A 52 1.54 8.66 -1.53
C LEU A 52 1.03 7.52 -2.42
N LEU A 53 1.66 7.34 -3.58
CA LEU A 53 1.35 6.27 -4.50
C LEU A 53 2.16 5.04 -4.11
N LEU A 54 1.44 4.03 -3.58
CA LEU A 54 2.02 2.75 -3.17
C LEU A 54 2.32 1.91 -4.41
N ALA A 55 3.59 1.54 -4.61
CA ALA A 55 4.06 0.90 -5.82
C ALA A 55 3.55 -0.53 -6.04
N THR A 56 3.63 -0.91 -7.27
CA THR A 56 3.60 -2.28 -7.78
C THR A 56 4.29 -2.28 -9.14
N SER A 57 4.90 -3.40 -9.53
CA SER A 57 5.57 -3.51 -10.83
C SER A 57 4.60 -3.29 -12.01
N PRO A 58 5.03 -2.62 -13.11
CA PRO A 58 4.22 -2.48 -14.33
C PRO A 58 3.95 -3.81 -15.03
N ILE A 59 4.81 -4.82 -14.79
CA ILE A 59 4.65 -6.18 -15.31
C ILE A 59 4.55 -7.18 -14.17
N THR A 60 3.81 -8.26 -14.40
CA THR A 60 3.72 -9.37 -13.45
C THR A 60 4.99 -10.22 -13.50
N PRO A 61 5.28 -11.07 -12.49
CA PRO A 61 6.40 -12.01 -12.55
C PRO A 61 6.38 -12.93 -13.79
N GLY A 62 5.20 -13.17 -14.37
CA GLY A 62 5.04 -13.94 -15.61
C GLY A 62 5.21 -13.11 -16.89
N GLY A 63 5.62 -11.84 -16.81
CA GLY A 63 5.86 -10.96 -17.97
C GLY A 63 4.60 -10.30 -18.55
N ALA A 64 3.42 -10.54 -18.01
CA ALA A 64 2.18 -9.91 -18.47
C ALA A 64 2.00 -8.51 -17.86
N ARG A 65 1.24 -7.66 -18.55
CA ARG A 65 0.83 -6.33 -18.07
C ARG A 65 0.15 -6.41 -16.71
N ASN A 66 0.50 -5.50 -15.82
CA ASN A 66 -0.09 -5.42 -14.50
C ASN A 66 -1.16 -4.31 -14.40
N PHE A 67 -2.42 -4.68 -14.50
CA PHE A 67 -3.54 -3.73 -14.41
C PHE A 67 -3.58 -2.94 -13.09
N TYR A 68 -3.01 -3.46 -12.00
CA TYR A 68 -2.94 -2.71 -10.75
C TYR A 68 -2.00 -1.51 -10.85
N PHE A 69 -0.91 -1.64 -11.62
CA PHE A 69 -0.01 -0.53 -11.89
C PHE A 69 -0.73 0.55 -12.69
N ASP A 70 -1.31 0.18 -13.83
CA ASP A 70 -1.98 1.13 -14.72
C ASP A 70 -3.10 1.89 -14.01
N ASN A 71 -3.92 1.18 -13.21
CA ASN A 71 -5.03 1.78 -12.49
C ASN A 71 -4.55 2.73 -11.37
N ARG A 72 -3.42 2.46 -10.72
CA ARG A 72 -2.82 3.40 -9.75
C ARG A 72 -2.27 4.64 -10.42
N ILE A 73 -1.60 4.49 -11.57
CA ILE A 73 -1.14 5.65 -12.34
C ILE A 73 -2.32 6.51 -12.77
N LYS A 74 -3.39 5.90 -13.30
CA LYS A 74 -4.64 6.60 -13.66
C LYS A 74 -5.21 7.38 -12.46
N ALA A 75 -5.35 6.73 -11.31
CA ALA A 75 -5.86 7.34 -10.08
C ALA A 75 -5.00 8.52 -9.60
N ALA A 76 -3.67 8.43 -9.72
CA ALA A 76 -2.76 9.51 -9.35
C ALA A 76 -2.92 10.73 -10.29
N VAL A 77 -3.06 10.50 -11.59
CA VAL A 77 -3.30 11.57 -12.58
C VAL A 77 -4.65 12.24 -12.31
N GLU A 78 -5.72 11.48 -12.10
CA GLU A 78 -7.05 12.02 -11.76
C GLU A 78 -7.02 12.95 -10.53
N LEU A 79 -6.28 12.57 -9.47
CA LEU A 79 -6.13 13.40 -8.28
C LEU A 79 -5.31 14.68 -8.55
N TYR A 80 -4.26 14.56 -9.34
CA TYR A 80 -3.40 15.69 -9.68
C TYR A 80 -4.15 16.69 -10.56
N ASP A 81 -4.81 16.24 -11.62
CA ASP A 81 -5.59 17.08 -12.54
C ASP A 81 -6.76 17.76 -11.84
N ALA A 82 -7.39 17.09 -10.86
CA ALA A 82 -8.44 17.66 -10.03
C ALA A 82 -7.92 18.62 -8.94
N GLY A 83 -6.60 18.87 -8.87
CA GLY A 83 -5.97 19.72 -7.84
C GLY A 83 -6.09 19.17 -6.41
N LYS A 84 -6.36 17.87 -6.26
CA LYS A 84 -6.52 17.23 -4.93
C LYS A 84 -5.20 16.88 -4.27
N VAL A 85 -4.13 16.76 -5.07
CA VAL A 85 -2.73 16.64 -4.61
C VAL A 85 -1.84 17.56 -5.45
N GLN A 86 -0.75 18.07 -4.84
CA GLN A 86 0.22 18.94 -5.51
C GLN A 86 1.53 18.21 -5.82
N PHE A 87 1.86 17.21 -5.01
CA PHE A 87 3.05 16.38 -5.14
C PHE A 87 2.67 14.92 -5.03
N ILE A 88 3.41 14.06 -5.74
CA ILE A 88 3.21 12.60 -5.67
C ILE A 88 4.51 11.96 -5.19
N ILE A 89 4.43 11.18 -4.11
CA ILE A 89 5.52 10.33 -3.63
C ILE A 89 5.35 8.96 -4.29
N ALA A 90 6.22 8.60 -5.20
CA ALA A 90 6.30 7.30 -5.86
C ALA A 90 7.08 6.34 -4.95
N SER A 91 6.36 5.53 -4.16
CA SER A 91 6.95 4.70 -3.10
C SER A 91 6.98 3.22 -3.47
N GLY A 92 8.18 2.65 -3.59
CA GLY A 92 8.40 1.25 -3.98
C GLY A 92 9.82 0.79 -3.73
N GLY A 93 10.26 -0.24 -4.43
CA GLY A 93 11.61 -0.78 -4.38
C GLY A 93 12.25 -0.90 -5.76
N ASP A 94 13.58 -1.00 -5.76
CA ASP A 94 14.33 -1.40 -6.96
C ASP A 94 14.58 -2.92 -6.93
N TYR A 95 13.92 -3.61 -7.83
CA TYR A 95 13.98 -5.08 -7.96
C TYR A 95 14.71 -5.55 -9.23
N THR A 96 15.36 -4.63 -9.96
CA THR A 96 16.04 -4.93 -11.25
C THR A 96 17.08 -6.03 -11.11
N ARG A 97 17.78 -6.09 -9.96
CA ARG A 97 18.83 -7.07 -9.69
C ARG A 97 18.34 -8.34 -8.98
N LEU A 98 17.10 -8.35 -8.49
CA LEU A 98 16.58 -9.44 -7.65
C LEU A 98 15.74 -10.45 -8.42
N TYR A 99 15.07 -10.02 -9.49
CA TYR A 99 14.15 -10.85 -10.25
C TYR A 99 14.34 -10.65 -11.76
N LYS A 100 14.14 -11.74 -12.54
CA LYS A 100 14.24 -11.71 -14.01
C LYS A 100 13.40 -10.61 -14.67
N ASN A 101 12.22 -10.34 -14.13
CA ASN A 101 11.32 -9.27 -14.57
C ASN A 101 11.17 -8.19 -13.49
N GLY A 102 12.22 -8.00 -12.68
CA GLY A 102 12.26 -6.93 -11.69
C GLY A 102 12.35 -5.56 -12.35
N CYS A 103 11.83 -4.56 -11.69
CA CYS A 103 11.91 -3.18 -12.16
C CYS A 103 12.26 -2.23 -11.01
N ASP A 104 12.70 -1.05 -11.36
CA ASP A 104 12.76 0.11 -10.49
C ASP A 104 11.34 0.69 -10.42
N GLU A 105 10.60 0.32 -9.38
CA GLU A 105 9.19 0.70 -9.25
C GLU A 105 8.98 2.22 -9.12
N PRO A 106 9.72 2.96 -8.25
CA PRO A 106 9.59 4.41 -8.17
C PRO A 106 9.84 5.11 -9.50
N ARG A 107 10.87 4.69 -10.23
CA ARG A 107 11.20 5.25 -11.54
C ARG A 107 10.14 4.93 -12.59
N ALA A 108 9.65 3.70 -12.62
CA ALA A 108 8.58 3.29 -13.54
C ALA A 108 7.29 4.10 -13.30
N ILE A 109 6.96 4.39 -12.03
CA ILE A 109 5.84 5.28 -11.66
C ILE A 109 6.10 6.69 -12.18
N ARG A 110 7.27 7.29 -11.86
CA ARG A 110 7.64 8.63 -12.31
C ARG A 110 7.52 8.76 -13.81
N ASP A 111 8.17 7.86 -14.56
CA ASP A 111 8.19 7.92 -16.02
C ASP A 111 6.77 7.81 -16.60
N SER A 112 5.91 6.99 -15.97
CA SER A 112 4.51 6.84 -16.36
C SER A 112 3.65 8.07 -16.04
N LEU A 113 3.92 8.78 -14.95
CA LEU A 113 3.23 10.01 -14.57
C LEU A 113 3.68 11.18 -15.44
N VAL A 114 4.98 11.32 -15.71
CA VAL A 114 5.54 12.33 -16.63
C VAL A 114 5.00 12.16 -18.03
N ALA A 115 4.91 10.93 -18.54
CA ALA A 115 4.30 10.63 -19.84
C ALA A 115 2.82 11.02 -19.93
N ARG A 116 2.16 11.31 -18.79
CA ARG A 116 0.77 11.79 -18.70
C ARG A 116 0.65 13.26 -18.30
N GLY A 117 1.76 14.02 -18.36
CA GLY A 117 1.75 15.48 -18.20
C GLY A 117 2.01 15.99 -16.79
N ILE A 118 2.34 15.12 -15.81
CA ILE A 118 2.73 15.59 -14.48
C ILE A 118 4.21 16.01 -14.52
N GLU A 119 4.51 17.22 -14.05
CA GLU A 119 5.87 17.75 -14.04
C GLU A 119 6.79 16.90 -13.15
N ALA A 120 8.03 16.65 -13.61
CA ALA A 120 8.96 15.76 -12.93
C ALA A 120 9.35 16.26 -11.51
N ASP A 121 9.34 17.56 -11.28
CA ASP A 121 9.62 18.22 -9.99
C ASP A 121 8.45 18.05 -8.97
N ARG A 122 7.28 17.62 -9.43
CA ARG A 122 6.12 17.28 -8.60
C ARG A 122 6.15 15.82 -8.12
N ILE A 123 7.16 15.04 -8.52
CA ILE A 123 7.24 13.62 -8.21
C ILE A 123 8.49 13.32 -7.39
N LEU A 124 8.29 12.87 -6.14
CA LEU A 124 9.36 12.44 -5.24
C LEU A 124 9.51 10.93 -5.33
N LEU A 125 10.76 10.45 -5.39
CA LEU A 125 11.04 9.01 -5.43
C LEU A 125 11.36 8.48 -4.03
N ASP A 126 10.63 7.45 -3.60
CA ASP A 126 10.87 6.73 -2.36
C ASP A 126 11.22 5.27 -2.65
N TYR A 127 12.50 4.91 -2.46
CA TYR A 127 13.04 3.57 -2.72
C TYR A 127 12.94 2.62 -1.52
N GLU A 128 12.45 3.08 -0.38
CA GLU A 128 12.32 2.28 0.82
C GLU A 128 10.92 1.70 1.01
N GLY A 129 10.03 2.03 0.09
CA GLY A 129 8.64 1.57 0.05
C GLY A 129 8.43 0.09 -0.24
N THR A 130 9.41 -0.77 0.09
CA THR A 130 9.31 -2.23 -0.04
C THR A 130 8.22 -2.84 0.85
N ARG A 131 7.82 -2.11 1.89
CA ARG A 131 6.72 -2.42 2.81
C ARG A 131 5.91 -1.16 3.08
N THR A 132 4.59 -1.29 3.21
CA THR A 132 3.69 -0.17 3.55
C THR A 132 4.10 0.54 4.84
N LEU A 133 4.59 -0.22 5.83
CA LEU A 133 5.12 0.33 7.08
C LEU A 133 6.26 1.33 6.83
N ASN A 134 7.21 0.99 5.95
CA ASN A 134 8.35 1.85 5.63
C ASN A 134 7.89 3.13 4.92
N SER A 135 6.98 3.01 3.94
CA SER A 135 6.43 4.18 3.22
C SER A 135 5.75 5.17 4.18
N ILE A 136 4.94 4.67 5.12
CA ILE A 136 4.24 5.50 6.10
C ILE A 136 5.22 6.11 7.11
N ALA A 137 6.15 5.31 7.63
CA ALA A 137 7.17 5.81 8.56
C ALA A 137 8.02 6.91 7.92
N LYS A 138 8.46 6.72 6.67
CA LYS A 138 9.23 7.73 5.94
C LYS A 138 8.41 8.99 5.68
N ALA A 139 7.12 8.86 5.37
CA ALA A 139 6.23 10.00 5.23
C ALA A 139 6.21 10.86 6.50
N LYS A 140 6.22 10.26 7.68
CA LYS A 140 6.26 10.96 8.96
C LYS A 140 7.65 11.43 9.34
N GLU A 141 8.62 10.52 9.40
CA GLU A 141 9.93 10.76 10.03
C GLU A 141 10.91 11.52 9.14
N VAL A 142 10.79 11.36 7.81
CA VAL A 142 11.70 12.02 6.84
C VAL A 142 11.04 13.22 6.19
N TYR A 143 9.78 13.09 5.75
CA TYR A 143 9.08 14.18 5.06
C TYR A 143 8.25 15.07 6.02
N GLY A 144 8.11 14.69 7.29
CA GLY A 144 7.41 15.48 8.31
C GLY A 144 5.90 15.63 8.06
N LEU A 145 5.29 14.71 7.30
CA LEU A 145 3.90 14.86 6.87
C LEU A 145 2.92 14.64 8.03
N GLU A 146 1.97 15.55 8.18
CA GLU A 146 0.86 15.47 9.13
C GLU A 146 -0.42 14.95 8.47
N SER A 147 -0.54 15.11 7.14
CA SER A 147 -1.64 14.58 6.35
C SER A 147 -1.19 14.16 4.96
N LEU A 148 -1.87 13.18 4.36
CA LEU A 148 -1.60 12.72 3.00
C LEU A 148 -2.79 11.96 2.39
N THR A 149 -2.80 11.85 1.06
CA THR A 149 -3.69 10.98 0.31
C THR A 149 -2.96 9.72 -0.14
N LEU A 150 -3.43 8.56 0.29
CA LEU A 150 -2.93 7.26 -0.14
C LEU A 150 -3.55 6.89 -1.48
N ILE A 151 -2.76 6.44 -2.43
CA ILE A 151 -3.20 6.10 -3.79
C ILE A 151 -2.91 4.63 -4.06
N SER A 152 -3.94 3.79 -3.96
CA SER A 152 -3.85 2.34 -4.20
C SER A 152 -5.24 1.72 -4.31
N GLN A 153 -5.36 0.38 -4.42
CA GLN A 153 -6.64 -0.29 -4.31
C GLN A 153 -7.22 -0.19 -2.89
N LYS A 154 -8.54 -0.17 -2.76
CA LYS A 154 -9.29 0.04 -1.51
C LYS A 154 -8.73 -0.76 -0.32
N TYR A 155 -8.57 -2.08 -0.47
CA TYR A 155 -8.08 -2.94 0.61
C TYR A 155 -6.67 -2.57 1.10
N HIS A 156 -5.83 -2.06 0.20
CA HIS A 156 -4.48 -1.60 0.51
C HIS A 156 -4.51 -0.21 1.16
N ASN A 157 -5.36 0.70 0.68
CA ASN A 157 -5.59 2.00 1.30
C ASN A 157 -6.10 1.85 2.74
N GLU A 158 -7.08 0.97 3.00
CA GLU A 158 -7.58 0.69 4.34
C GLU A 158 -6.46 0.29 5.30
N ARG A 159 -5.58 -0.63 4.89
CA ARG A 159 -4.44 -1.06 5.71
C ARG A 159 -3.40 0.04 5.89
N ALA A 160 -3.14 0.83 4.85
CA ALA A 160 -2.20 1.95 4.94
C ALA A 160 -2.74 3.09 5.82
N ILE A 161 -4.05 3.37 5.82
CA ILE A 161 -4.71 4.30 6.73
C ILE A 161 -4.53 3.85 8.19
N TYR A 162 -4.73 2.56 8.47
CA TYR A 162 -4.52 2.03 9.82
C TYR A 162 -3.09 2.24 10.31
N LEU A 163 -2.09 2.03 9.44
CA LEU A 163 -0.69 2.31 9.75
C LEU A 163 -0.41 3.81 9.91
N ALA A 164 -0.99 4.65 9.05
CA ALA A 164 -0.82 6.10 9.11
C ALA A 164 -1.29 6.68 10.45
N ASP A 165 -2.43 6.21 10.97
CA ASP A 165 -2.93 6.62 12.29
C ASP A 165 -1.93 6.29 13.41
N ARG A 166 -1.23 5.15 13.34
CA ARG A 166 -0.19 4.77 14.32
C ARG A 166 1.03 5.68 14.30
N TYR A 167 1.27 6.34 13.17
CA TYR A 167 2.32 7.36 13.01
C TYR A 167 1.80 8.79 13.19
N GLY A 168 0.55 8.97 13.58
CA GLY A 168 -0.06 10.29 13.78
C GLY A 168 -0.24 11.07 12.48
N ILE A 169 -0.43 10.38 11.35
CA ILE A 169 -0.71 10.99 10.04
C ILE A 169 -2.20 10.89 9.74
N LYS A 170 -2.84 12.01 9.47
CA LYS A 170 -4.23 12.08 9.00
C LYS A 170 -4.28 11.64 7.53
N ALA A 171 -4.56 10.36 7.29
CA ALA A 171 -4.59 9.80 5.94
C ALA A 171 -6.01 9.56 5.44
N VAL A 172 -6.21 9.82 4.15
CA VAL A 172 -7.38 9.38 3.37
C VAL A 172 -6.89 8.54 2.20
N GLY A 173 -7.75 7.67 1.66
CA GLY A 173 -7.41 6.81 0.54
C GLY A 173 -8.21 7.15 -0.72
N TYR A 174 -7.55 7.28 -1.85
CA TYR A 174 -8.18 7.30 -3.17
C TYR A 174 -8.07 5.92 -3.82
N ASN A 175 -9.20 5.35 -4.17
CA ASN A 175 -9.28 3.96 -4.59
C ASN A 175 -9.02 3.83 -6.10
N ALA A 176 -7.85 3.32 -6.46
CA ALA A 176 -7.59 2.87 -7.82
C ALA A 176 -8.47 1.66 -8.16
N GLU A 177 -8.95 1.60 -9.39
CA GLU A 177 -9.80 0.51 -9.89
C GLU A 177 -9.17 -0.87 -9.63
N PRO A 178 -9.96 -1.90 -9.32
CA PRO A 178 -9.46 -3.26 -9.19
C PRO A 178 -9.07 -3.83 -10.56
N SER A 179 -8.30 -4.92 -10.56
CA SER A 179 -8.02 -5.65 -11.81
C SER A 179 -9.30 -6.16 -12.44
N PRO A 180 -9.48 -6.09 -13.77
CA PRO A 180 -10.63 -6.69 -14.47
C PRO A 180 -10.62 -8.22 -14.35
N ILE A 181 -9.45 -8.84 -14.09
CA ILE A 181 -9.28 -10.28 -14.00
C ILE A 181 -9.73 -10.78 -12.62
N ARG A 182 -10.85 -11.54 -12.57
CA ARG A 182 -11.42 -12.08 -11.32
C ARG A 182 -10.40 -12.87 -10.48
N ARG A 183 -9.60 -13.72 -11.13
CA ARG A 183 -8.56 -14.53 -10.44
C ARG A 183 -7.56 -13.65 -9.67
N ASN A 184 -7.14 -12.53 -10.28
CA ASN A 184 -6.21 -11.59 -9.65
C ASN A 184 -6.84 -10.92 -8.42
N ARG A 185 -8.14 -10.55 -8.51
CA ARG A 185 -8.87 -9.98 -7.38
C ARG A 185 -8.94 -10.95 -6.21
N ILE A 186 -9.34 -12.22 -6.46
CA ILE A 186 -9.43 -13.25 -5.41
C ILE A 186 -8.05 -13.48 -4.77
N LYS A 187 -7.00 -13.65 -5.58
CA LYS A 187 -5.63 -13.85 -5.07
C LYS A 187 -5.18 -12.70 -4.16
N ASN A 188 -5.44 -11.45 -4.56
CA ASN A 188 -5.05 -10.29 -3.75
C ASN A 188 -5.90 -10.15 -2.50
N THR A 189 -7.21 -10.46 -2.55
CA THR A 189 -8.06 -10.49 -1.35
C THR A 189 -7.53 -11.51 -0.32
N LEU A 190 -7.21 -12.72 -0.75
CA LEU A 190 -6.65 -13.76 0.13
C LEU A 190 -5.30 -13.33 0.73
N ARG A 191 -4.42 -12.74 -0.09
CA ARG A 191 -3.15 -12.19 0.37
C ARG A 191 -3.36 -11.10 1.41
N GLU A 192 -4.37 -10.28 1.23
CA GLU A 192 -4.63 -9.14 2.13
C GLU A 192 -5.10 -9.59 3.54
N TYR A 193 -5.85 -10.69 3.66
CA TYR A 193 -6.16 -11.26 4.98
C TYR A 193 -4.88 -11.57 5.77
N LEU A 194 -3.91 -12.22 5.14
CA LEU A 194 -2.63 -12.55 5.78
C LEU A 194 -1.77 -11.28 6.01
N ALA A 195 -1.81 -10.32 5.10
CA ALA A 195 -1.07 -9.06 5.23
C ALA A 195 -1.56 -8.23 6.43
N ARG A 196 -2.86 -8.24 6.72
CA ARG A 196 -3.45 -7.58 7.90
C ARG A 196 -3.01 -8.26 9.19
N VAL A 197 -3.04 -9.58 9.27
CA VAL A 197 -2.52 -10.32 10.44
C VAL A 197 -1.04 -10.00 10.65
N ARG A 198 -0.23 -10.04 9.58
CA ARG A 198 1.19 -9.69 9.67
C ARG A 198 1.42 -8.26 10.16
N MET A 199 0.62 -7.31 9.69
CA MET A 199 0.68 -5.93 10.16
C MET A 199 0.44 -5.84 11.69
N PHE A 200 -0.55 -6.55 12.22
CA PHE A 200 -0.79 -6.58 13.67
C PHE A 200 0.36 -7.24 14.43
N LEU A 201 0.95 -8.30 13.89
CA LEU A 201 2.15 -8.91 14.47
C LEU A 201 3.32 -7.94 14.49
N ASP A 202 3.57 -7.21 13.39
CA ASP A 202 4.61 -6.19 13.33
C ASP A 202 4.38 -5.08 14.38
N ILE A 203 3.13 -4.68 14.61
CA ILE A 203 2.75 -3.68 15.63
C ILE A 203 2.99 -4.22 17.05
N VAL A 204 2.55 -5.43 17.35
CA VAL A 204 2.68 -6.04 18.69
C VAL A 204 4.15 -6.32 19.03
N THR A 205 4.95 -6.70 18.03
CA THR A 205 6.39 -6.96 18.22
C THR A 205 7.26 -5.70 18.13
N ASP A 206 6.64 -4.52 18.06
CA ASP A 206 7.32 -3.22 17.88
C ASP A 206 8.39 -3.26 16.77
N ARG A 207 8.03 -3.88 15.65
CA ARG A 207 8.95 -4.00 14.53
C ARG A 207 9.23 -2.63 13.92
N ARG A 208 10.47 -2.19 14.05
CA ARG A 208 10.91 -0.90 13.50
C ARG A 208 10.90 -0.93 11.97
N PRO A 209 10.53 0.21 11.34
CA PRO A 209 10.65 0.37 9.91
C PRO A 209 12.13 0.37 9.51
N ASP A 210 12.43 -0.20 8.37
CA ASP A 210 13.76 -0.14 7.75
C ASP A 210 13.78 1.05 6.79
N ILE A 211 14.05 2.23 7.35
CA ILE A 211 14.15 3.50 6.60
C ILE A 211 15.52 4.13 6.85
N ARG A 212 16.16 4.57 5.77
CA ARG A 212 17.36 5.39 5.84
C ARG A 212 16.96 6.85 5.91
N LYS A 213 17.58 7.61 6.78
CA LYS A 213 17.36 9.06 6.88
C LYS A 213 18.10 9.84 5.77
N ASP A 214 18.63 9.14 4.76
CA ASP A 214 19.35 9.76 3.66
C ASP A 214 18.37 10.47 2.74
N THR A 215 18.62 11.74 2.62
CA THR A 215 18.09 12.77 1.73
C THR A 215 17.29 12.27 0.52
N LEU A 216 16.20 12.97 0.28
CA LEU A 216 15.53 13.11 -1.01
C LEU A 216 16.56 12.99 -2.14
N ARG A 217 16.61 11.86 -2.84
CA ARG A 217 17.24 11.82 -4.14
C ARG A 217 16.34 12.65 -5.05
N GLU A 218 16.66 13.94 -5.09
CA GLU A 218 16.09 14.84 -6.06
C GLU A 218 16.15 14.17 -7.44
N GLY A 219 15.04 14.22 -8.15
CA GLY A 219 14.95 13.78 -9.54
C GLY A 219 15.75 14.71 -10.48
N GLY A 220 17.02 14.98 -10.11
CA GLY A 220 17.95 15.78 -10.85
C GLY A 220 18.72 14.91 -11.83
N SER A 221 18.54 15.25 -13.06
CA SER A 221 19.36 15.00 -14.26
C SER A 221 20.69 14.26 -14.06
N ARG A 222 20.83 13.08 -14.65
CA ARG A 222 21.97 12.65 -15.46
C ARG A 222 21.46 11.88 -16.66
#